data_bb27894ec54ba2f335b08e4bc0ee4640
#
_entry.id   bb27894ec54ba2f335b08e4bc0ee4640
#
_cell.length_a   1.000
_cell.length_b   1.000
_cell.length_c   1.000
_cell.angle_alpha   90.00
_cell.angle_beta   90.00
_cell.angle_gamma   90.00
#
_symmetry.space_group_name_H-M   'P 1'
#
loop_
_entity.id
_entity.type
_entity.pdbx_description
1 polymer ?
#
loop_
_entity_poly.entity_id
_entity_poly.type
_entity_poly.pdbx_seq_one_letter_code
_entity_poly.pdbx_strand_id
1 'polypeptide(L)'
;MSIAFHLTDVPHPGEFIRDELDSRGWSQRDLAYILGMPEQAVNLIVAGKRGISPEMALALGNAFDVSADYFANLQQAYEMSNARRPDPSIARRAHLQTVYPVREMIRRGWIADTDIGLLEAQIMRFFGKNSLDDVPHRTLTVHPQKPG
;
A
#
# COMPACT_ATOMS: atom_id res chain seq x y z
N MET A 1 22.78 5.33 -16.09
CA MET A 1 21.92 6.26 -15.43
C MET A 1 21.16 5.59 -14.33
N SER A 2 21.35 6.08 -13.19
CA SER A 2 20.67 5.52 -12.08
C SER A 2 19.23 6.01 -12.10
N ILE A 3 18.33 5.09 -12.19
CA ILE A 3 16.99 5.49 -12.10
C ILE A 3 16.49 5.09 -10.77
N ALA A 4 16.89 5.83 -9.79
CA ALA A 4 16.23 5.68 -8.52
C ALA A 4 14.80 6.14 -8.74
N PHE A 5 13.99 5.25 -9.22
CA PHE A 5 12.60 5.56 -9.44
C PHE A 5 11.91 5.57 -8.09
N HIS A 6 11.74 6.75 -7.56
CA HIS A 6 11.06 6.92 -6.28
C HIS A 6 9.56 6.76 -6.50
N LEU A 7 8.90 6.14 -5.52
CA LEU A 7 7.45 5.99 -5.59
C LEU A 7 6.74 7.33 -5.75
N THR A 8 7.34 8.40 -5.22
CA THR A 8 6.77 9.74 -5.33
C THR A 8 6.87 10.33 -6.72
N ASP A 9 7.62 9.68 -7.62
CA ASP A 9 7.83 10.18 -8.98
C ASP A 9 6.85 9.59 -9.98
N VAL A 10 5.86 8.84 -9.53
CA VAL A 10 4.87 8.23 -10.41
C VAL A 10 3.92 9.32 -10.90
N PRO A 11 3.81 9.50 -12.22
CA PRO A 11 2.90 10.54 -12.74
C PRO A 11 1.45 10.12 -12.60
N HIS A 12 0.58 11.13 -12.55
CA HIS A 12 -0.86 10.89 -12.54
C HIS A 12 -1.28 10.27 -13.88
N PRO A 13 -2.23 9.31 -13.86
CA PRO A 13 -2.69 8.68 -15.12
C PRO A 13 -3.16 9.66 -16.17
N GLY A 14 -3.62 10.85 -15.77
CA GLY A 14 -4.04 11.89 -16.70
C GLY A 14 -2.96 12.30 -17.67
N GLU A 15 -1.69 12.19 -17.28
CA GLU A 15 -0.58 12.53 -18.18
C GLU A 15 -0.49 11.52 -19.32
N PHE A 16 -0.75 10.26 -19.03
CA PHE A 16 -0.75 9.23 -20.08
C PHE A 16 -1.93 9.40 -21.03
N ILE A 17 -3.08 9.85 -20.51
CA ILE A 17 -4.23 10.17 -21.35
C ILE A 17 -3.87 11.32 -22.28
N ARG A 18 -3.22 12.35 -21.76
CA ARG A 18 -2.79 13.49 -22.56
C ARG A 18 -1.88 13.06 -23.69
N ASP A 19 -0.92 12.16 -23.39
CA ASP A 19 0.00 11.66 -24.40
C ASP A 19 -0.74 10.89 -25.51
N GLU A 20 -1.74 10.09 -25.12
CA GLU A 20 -2.55 9.36 -26.10
C GLU A 20 -3.35 10.31 -26.98
N LEU A 21 -3.91 11.35 -26.38
CA LEU A 21 -4.65 12.36 -27.14
C LEU A 21 -3.73 13.06 -28.12
N ASP A 22 -2.54 13.44 -27.69
CA ASP A 22 -1.59 14.14 -28.55
C ASP A 22 -1.17 13.26 -29.73
N SER A 23 -0.89 11.99 -29.46
CA SER A 23 -0.46 11.09 -30.51
C SER A 23 -1.55 10.81 -31.56
N ARG A 24 -2.80 10.93 -31.16
CA ARG A 24 -3.95 10.68 -32.05
C ARG A 24 -4.53 11.94 -32.65
N GLY A 25 -4.06 13.10 -32.21
CA GLY A 25 -4.62 14.36 -32.65
C GLY A 25 -6.04 14.60 -32.12
N TRP A 26 -6.38 14.02 -30.96
CA TRP A 26 -7.68 14.21 -30.36
C TRP A 26 -7.61 15.26 -29.27
N SER A 27 -8.69 16.03 -29.16
CA SER A 27 -8.85 16.96 -28.06
C SER A 27 -9.51 16.24 -26.87
N GLN A 28 -9.54 16.90 -25.74
CA GLN A 28 -10.28 16.38 -24.59
C GLN A 28 -11.78 16.30 -24.87
N ARG A 29 -12.27 17.24 -25.68
CA ARG A 29 -13.65 17.21 -26.14
C ARG A 29 -13.92 15.98 -26.99
N ASP A 30 -12.98 15.64 -27.88
CA ASP A 30 -13.10 14.43 -28.70
C ASP A 30 -13.19 13.18 -27.82
N LEU A 31 -12.35 13.11 -26.81
CA LEU A 31 -12.37 11.96 -25.90
C LEU A 31 -13.68 11.90 -25.13
N ALA A 32 -14.19 13.05 -24.66
CA ALA A 32 -15.46 13.09 -23.96
C ALA A 32 -16.58 12.58 -24.85
N TYR A 33 -16.58 12.95 -26.14
CA TYR A 33 -17.55 12.43 -27.09
C TYR A 33 -17.42 10.92 -27.23
N ILE A 34 -16.21 10.43 -27.38
CA ILE A 34 -15.96 8.98 -27.54
C ILE A 34 -16.43 8.21 -26.30
N LEU A 35 -16.16 8.74 -25.12
CA LEU A 35 -16.51 8.09 -23.86
C LEU A 35 -17.99 8.29 -23.47
N GLY A 36 -18.69 9.18 -24.17
CA GLY A 36 -20.09 9.48 -23.85
C GLY A 36 -20.27 10.17 -22.52
N MET A 37 -19.35 11.07 -22.15
CA MET A 37 -19.40 11.76 -20.87
C MET A 37 -19.16 13.26 -21.06
N PRO A 38 -19.46 14.08 -20.02
CA PRO A 38 -19.20 15.52 -20.11
C PRO A 38 -17.71 15.81 -20.25
N GLU A 39 -17.41 16.83 -21.02
CA GLU A 39 -16.02 17.26 -21.22
C GLU A 39 -15.34 17.59 -19.91
N GLN A 40 -16.07 18.18 -18.97
CA GLN A 40 -15.53 18.55 -17.67
C GLN A 40 -14.97 17.34 -16.92
N ALA A 41 -15.64 16.18 -17.03
CA ALA A 41 -15.18 14.97 -16.37
C ALA A 41 -13.80 14.55 -16.92
N VAL A 42 -13.63 14.63 -18.23
CA VAL A 42 -12.34 14.34 -18.86
C VAL A 42 -11.29 15.35 -18.44
N ASN A 43 -11.65 16.62 -18.42
CA ASN A 43 -10.73 17.70 -18.05
C ASN A 43 -10.18 17.50 -16.63
N LEU A 44 -11.03 17.08 -15.70
CA LEU A 44 -10.59 16.83 -14.31
C LEU A 44 -9.59 15.70 -14.22
N ILE A 45 -9.82 14.64 -14.99
CA ILE A 45 -8.89 13.50 -14.98
C ILE A 45 -7.55 13.90 -15.60
N VAL A 46 -7.58 14.56 -16.74
CA VAL A 46 -6.36 14.97 -17.42
C VAL A 46 -5.57 15.96 -16.58
N ALA A 47 -6.27 16.83 -15.83
CA ALA A 47 -5.62 17.79 -14.95
C ALA A 47 -5.07 17.18 -13.67
N GLY A 48 -5.32 15.90 -13.43
CA GLY A 48 -4.85 15.24 -12.22
C GLY A 48 -5.71 15.51 -11.00
N LYS A 49 -6.90 16.07 -11.18
CA LYS A 49 -7.79 16.40 -10.07
C LYS A 49 -8.78 15.30 -9.74
N ARG A 50 -8.87 14.30 -10.59
CA ARG A 50 -9.73 13.14 -10.39
C ARG A 50 -9.00 11.90 -10.85
N GLY A 51 -9.15 10.80 -10.13
CA GLY A 51 -8.56 9.52 -10.51
C GLY A 51 -9.40 8.78 -11.53
N ILE A 52 -8.88 7.64 -11.95
CA ILE A 52 -9.53 6.76 -12.92
C ILE A 52 -10.17 5.62 -12.17
N SER A 53 -11.50 5.52 -12.25
CA SER A 53 -12.24 4.39 -11.68
C SER A 53 -12.04 3.15 -12.53
N PRO A 54 -12.39 1.96 -12.01
CA PRO A 54 -12.35 0.75 -12.84
C PRO A 54 -13.20 0.87 -14.11
N GLU A 55 -14.39 1.46 -14.01
CA GLU A 55 -15.23 1.66 -15.19
C GLU A 55 -14.57 2.58 -16.20
N MET A 56 -13.92 3.64 -15.72
CA MET A 56 -13.20 4.55 -16.59
C MET A 56 -12.02 3.84 -17.25
N ALA A 57 -11.32 2.97 -16.52
CA ALA A 57 -10.21 2.21 -17.09
C ALA A 57 -10.69 1.31 -18.23
N LEU A 58 -11.84 0.67 -18.07
CA LEU A 58 -12.44 -0.14 -19.11
C LEU A 58 -12.78 0.72 -20.34
N ALA A 59 -13.40 1.87 -20.10
CA ALA A 59 -13.80 2.77 -21.19
C ALA A 59 -12.58 3.31 -21.94
N LEU A 60 -11.54 3.70 -21.21
CA LEU A 60 -10.31 4.20 -21.82
C LEU A 60 -9.60 3.11 -22.61
N GLY A 61 -9.63 1.87 -22.10
CA GLY A 61 -9.09 0.73 -22.83
C GLY A 61 -9.76 0.57 -24.19
N ASN A 62 -11.09 0.68 -24.20
CA ASN A 62 -11.85 0.60 -25.46
C ASN A 62 -11.57 1.80 -26.37
N ALA A 63 -11.47 2.99 -25.79
CA ALA A 63 -11.27 4.20 -26.58
C ALA A 63 -9.90 4.22 -27.27
N PHE A 64 -8.88 3.77 -26.56
CA PHE A 64 -7.50 3.80 -27.07
C PHE A 64 -7.02 2.46 -27.60
N ASP A 65 -7.86 1.44 -27.58
CA ASP A 65 -7.51 0.09 -28.03
C ASP A 65 -6.31 -0.46 -27.26
N VAL A 66 -6.35 -0.33 -25.96
CA VAL A 66 -5.36 -0.91 -25.05
C VAL A 66 -6.07 -1.69 -23.97
N SER A 67 -5.34 -2.53 -23.25
CA SER A 67 -5.90 -3.29 -22.16
C SER A 67 -6.44 -2.36 -21.07
N ALA A 68 -7.59 -2.69 -20.49
CA ALA A 68 -8.12 -1.95 -19.36
C ALA A 68 -7.15 -1.96 -18.19
N ASP A 69 -6.36 -3.03 -18.05
CA ASP A 69 -5.36 -3.13 -17.00
C ASP A 69 -4.31 -2.03 -17.09
N TYR A 70 -4.05 -1.52 -18.28
CA TYR A 70 -3.07 -0.47 -18.46
C TYR A 70 -3.41 0.75 -17.60
N PHE A 71 -4.61 1.29 -17.75
CA PHE A 71 -5.01 2.48 -17.00
C PHE A 71 -5.32 2.16 -15.54
N ALA A 72 -5.85 0.97 -15.25
CA ALA A 72 -6.08 0.55 -13.88
C ALA A 72 -4.75 0.44 -13.12
N ASN A 73 -3.72 -0.10 -13.76
CA ASN A 73 -2.40 -0.22 -13.13
C ASN A 73 -1.74 1.13 -12.93
N LEU A 74 -1.91 2.06 -13.89
CA LEU A 74 -1.40 3.41 -13.73
C LEU A 74 -2.03 4.11 -12.54
N GLN A 75 -3.34 3.96 -12.37
CA GLN A 75 -4.04 4.56 -11.24
C GLN A 75 -3.56 3.95 -9.93
N GLN A 76 -3.44 2.63 -9.88
CA GLN A 76 -2.97 1.94 -8.68
C GLN A 76 -1.55 2.37 -8.31
N ALA A 77 -0.65 2.45 -9.28
CA ALA A 77 0.72 2.86 -9.04
C ALA A 77 0.76 4.29 -8.49
N TYR A 78 -0.07 5.17 -9.03
CA TYR A 78 -0.13 6.54 -8.56
C TYR A 78 -0.64 6.59 -7.11
N GLU A 79 -1.71 5.87 -6.81
CA GLU A 79 -2.28 5.85 -5.47
C GLU A 79 -1.28 5.28 -4.46
N MET A 80 -0.59 4.22 -4.84
CA MET A 80 0.41 3.61 -3.95
C MET A 80 1.56 4.57 -3.69
N SER A 81 1.96 5.34 -4.71
CA SER A 81 3.06 6.29 -4.54
C SER A 81 2.71 7.44 -3.61
N ASN A 82 1.42 7.79 -3.54
CA ASN A 82 0.94 8.88 -2.70
C ASN A 82 0.37 8.41 -1.38
N ALA A 83 0.35 7.11 -1.14
CA ALA A 83 -0.20 6.56 0.08
C ALA A 83 0.73 6.89 1.25
N ARG A 84 0.12 7.13 2.40
CA ARG A 84 0.89 7.35 3.61
C ARG A 84 1.65 6.09 3.96
N ARG A 85 2.92 6.24 4.33
CA ARG A 85 3.69 5.10 4.79
C ARG A 85 3.06 4.53 6.05
N PRO A 86 3.01 3.20 6.17
CA PRO A 86 2.44 2.61 7.37
C PRO A 86 3.34 2.85 8.58
N ASP A 87 2.74 2.76 9.75
CA ASP A 87 3.46 2.82 11.01
C ASP A 87 4.50 1.70 11.03
N PRO A 88 5.79 2.02 11.24
CA PRO A 88 6.84 1.00 11.27
C PRO A 88 6.61 -0.07 12.34
N SER A 89 5.85 0.23 13.38
CA SER A 89 5.58 -0.74 14.44
C SER A 89 4.70 -1.89 13.98
N ILE A 90 3.98 -1.74 12.85
CA ILE A 90 3.12 -2.81 12.35
C ILE A 90 3.93 -4.06 12.05
N ALA A 91 5.01 -3.92 11.27
CA ALA A 91 5.86 -5.06 10.92
C ALA A 91 6.50 -5.67 12.16
N ARG A 92 6.90 -4.83 13.12
CA ARG A 92 7.51 -5.30 14.36
C ARG A 92 6.50 -6.08 15.20
N ARG A 93 5.27 -5.59 15.30
CA ARG A 93 4.23 -6.33 16.03
C ARG A 93 3.89 -7.64 15.33
N ALA A 94 3.85 -7.63 14.01
CA ALA A 94 3.61 -8.85 13.25
C ALA A 94 4.70 -9.87 13.49
N HIS A 95 5.95 -9.44 13.53
CA HIS A 95 7.08 -10.32 13.81
C HIS A 95 6.95 -10.93 15.22
N LEU A 96 6.66 -10.10 16.22
CA LEU A 96 6.49 -10.59 17.58
C LEU A 96 5.37 -11.63 17.67
N GLN A 97 4.23 -11.35 17.03
CA GLN A 97 3.09 -12.26 17.10
C GLN A 97 3.38 -13.58 16.38
N THR A 98 4.24 -13.54 15.35
CA THR A 98 4.64 -14.77 14.67
C THR A 98 5.50 -15.67 15.56
N VAL A 99 6.36 -15.05 16.37
CA VAL A 99 7.34 -15.76 17.17
C VAL A 99 6.80 -16.10 18.56
N TYR A 100 6.00 -15.21 19.13
CA TYR A 100 5.49 -15.36 20.50
C TYR A 100 3.97 -15.19 20.52
N PRO A 101 3.26 -15.82 21.46
CA PRO A 101 1.82 -15.62 21.60
C PRO A 101 1.54 -14.31 22.36
N VAL A 102 1.88 -13.19 21.72
CA VAL A 102 1.90 -11.89 22.41
C VAL A 102 0.54 -11.51 22.97
N ARG A 103 -0.52 -11.65 22.18
CA ARG A 103 -1.85 -11.27 22.65
C ARG A 103 -2.31 -12.10 23.82
N GLU A 104 -1.96 -13.39 23.83
CA GLU A 104 -2.28 -14.27 24.95
C GLU A 104 -1.49 -13.84 26.20
N MET A 105 -0.23 -13.49 26.04
CA MET A 105 0.60 -13.03 27.14
C MET A 105 0.03 -11.75 27.75
N ILE A 106 -0.43 -10.83 26.90
CA ILE A 106 -1.07 -9.60 27.38
C ILE A 106 -2.37 -9.94 28.11
N ARG A 107 -3.19 -10.81 27.52
CA ARG A 107 -4.47 -11.19 28.12
C ARG A 107 -4.30 -11.80 29.51
N ARG A 108 -3.24 -12.57 29.69
CA ARG A 108 -2.94 -13.21 30.96
C ARG A 108 -2.24 -12.28 31.95
N GLY A 109 -1.95 -11.05 31.54
CA GLY A 109 -1.27 -10.09 32.40
C GLY A 109 0.21 -10.36 32.59
N TRP A 110 0.81 -11.20 31.76
CA TRP A 110 2.24 -11.50 31.87
C TRP A 110 3.10 -10.35 31.35
N ILE A 111 2.60 -9.65 30.36
CA ILE A 111 3.22 -8.44 29.83
C ILE A 111 2.13 -7.39 29.64
N ALA A 112 2.53 -6.13 29.60
CA ALA A 112 1.60 -5.02 29.42
C ALA A 112 1.49 -4.67 27.93
N ASP A 113 0.28 -4.30 27.51
CA ASP A 113 0.05 -3.78 26.17
C ASP A 113 0.58 -2.34 26.13
N THR A 114 1.64 -2.14 25.40
CA THR A 114 2.34 -0.87 25.35
C THR A 114 2.95 -0.67 23.97
N ASP A 115 3.74 0.38 23.80
CA ASP A 115 4.38 0.60 22.50
C ASP A 115 5.35 -0.54 22.16
N ILE A 116 5.66 -0.66 20.87
CA ILE A 116 6.39 -1.83 20.38
C ILE A 116 7.77 -1.97 21.01
N GLY A 117 8.47 -0.87 21.26
CA GLY A 117 9.80 -0.96 21.84
C GLY A 117 9.77 -1.54 23.25
N LEU A 118 8.84 -1.07 24.07
CA LEU A 118 8.67 -1.60 25.41
C LEU A 118 8.11 -3.02 25.39
N LEU A 119 7.25 -3.32 24.44
CA LEU A 119 6.71 -4.66 24.29
C LEU A 119 7.82 -5.65 23.97
N GLU A 120 8.69 -5.31 23.04
CA GLU A 120 9.85 -6.16 22.71
C GLU A 120 10.75 -6.36 23.93
N ALA A 121 10.98 -5.31 24.68
CA ALA A 121 11.82 -5.39 25.87
C ALA A 121 11.20 -6.31 26.93
N GLN A 122 9.90 -6.22 27.13
CA GLN A 122 9.20 -7.09 28.09
C GLN A 122 9.32 -8.56 27.65
N ILE A 123 9.17 -8.83 26.36
CA ILE A 123 9.23 -10.20 25.86
C ILE A 123 10.64 -10.76 26.02
N MET A 124 11.66 -9.98 25.69
CA MET A 124 13.04 -10.42 25.88
C MET A 124 13.33 -10.70 27.35
N ARG A 125 12.84 -9.84 28.23
CA ARG A 125 13.00 -10.05 29.68
C ARG A 125 12.26 -11.30 30.14
N PHE A 126 11.04 -11.49 29.64
CA PHE A 126 10.22 -12.63 30.05
C PHE A 126 10.89 -13.95 29.71
N PHE A 127 11.50 -14.04 28.54
CA PHE A 127 12.15 -15.27 28.08
C PHE A 127 13.65 -15.32 28.39
N GLY A 128 14.22 -14.27 28.99
CA GLY A 128 15.64 -14.22 29.28
C GLY A 128 16.50 -14.22 28.02
N LYS A 129 16.03 -13.59 26.95
CA LYS A 129 16.73 -13.55 25.66
C LYS A 129 17.42 -12.22 25.47
N ASN A 130 18.49 -12.24 24.71
CA ASN A 130 19.25 -11.04 24.37
C ASN A 130 18.78 -10.44 23.05
N SER A 131 18.05 -11.21 22.25
CA SER A 131 17.56 -10.80 20.94
C SER A 131 16.22 -11.45 20.68
N LEU A 132 15.36 -10.73 19.98
CA LEU A 132 14.05 -11.25 19.57
C LEU A 132 14.19 -12.42 18.61
N ASP A 133 15.29 -12.50 17.90
CA ASP A 133 15.53 -13.55 16.93
C ASP A 133 16.09 -14.82 17.57
N ASP A 134 16.50 -14.73 18.83
CA ASP A 134 17.01 -15.88 19.57
C ASP A 134 15.84 -16.59 20.23
N VAL A 135 15.08 -17.34 19.45
CA VAL A 135 13.87 -17.97 19.89
C VAL A 135 14.03 -19.46 19.82
N PRO A 136 13.72 -20.17 20.91
CA PRO A 136 13.71 -21.65 20.87
C PRO A 136 12.67 -22.11 19.86
N HIS A 137 13.02 -23.08 19.06
CA HIS A 137 12.04 -23.73 18.21
C HIS A 137 10.91 -24.31 19.05
N ARG A 138 9.70 -24.28 18.53
CA ARG A 138 8.51 -24.80 19.21
C ARG A 138 8.02 -23.95 20.34
N THR A 139 8.35 -22.68 20.35
CA THR A 139 7.87 -21.80 21.39
C THR A 139 6.36 -21.75 21.46
N LEU A 140 5.70 -22.02 20.36
CA LEU A 140 4.24 -21.97 20.34
C LEU A 140 3.60 -23.05 21.17
N THR A 141 4.33 -24.13 21.47
CA THR A 141 3.81 -25.22 22.27
C THR A 141 4.25 -25.18 23.72
N VAL A 142 5.12 -24.23 24.05
CA VAL A 142 5.64 -24.10 25.39
C VAL A 142 4.97 -22.92 26.06
N HIS A 143 4.41 -23.13 27.25
CA HIS A 143 3.83 -22.03 28.00
C HIS A 143 4.95 -21.26 28.70
N PRO A 144 5.07 -19.96 28.39
CA PRO A 144 6.11 -19.18 29.06
C PRO A 144 5.85 -19.15 30.55
N GLN A 145 6.95 -19.22 31.30
CA GLN A 145 6.86 -19.13 32.73
C GLN A 145 6.69 -17.67 33.12
N LYS A 146 5.77 -17.43 34.05
CA LYS A 146 5.58 -16.10 34.56
C LYS A 146 6.79 -15.73 35.40
N PRO A 147 7.40 -14.57 35.18
CA PRO A 147 8.52 -14.16 36.02
C PRO A 147 8.05 -14.03 37.47
N GLY A 148 8.76 -14.66 38.36
CA GLY A 148 8.46 -14.67 39.77
C GLY A 148 8.86 -13.41 40.48
#